data_a2be2738faec59bf3f2a35e5814518ea
#
_entry.id   a2be2738faec59bf3f2a35e5814518ea
#
_cell.length_a   1.000
_cell.length_b   1.000
_cell.length_c   1.000
_cell.angle_alpha   90.00
_cell.angle_beta   90.00
_cell.angle_gamma   90.00
#
_symmetry.space_group_name_H-M   'P 1'
#
loop_
_entity.id
_entity.type
_entity.pdbx_description
1 polymer ?
#
loop_
_entity_poly.entity_id
_entity_poly.type
_entity_poly.pdbx_seq_one_letter_code
_entity_poly.pdbx_strand_id
1 'polypeptide(L)'
;MPDMAALVVLNQARLWHKHGMVSRASRSDRSRKPLSAAKLDELALAYVARFATSRAKLTRYLARKVRESEWVDESDARTACEAVADRMERLRFLDDRQYAAMRAGAMTRRGLGLRRVKAQLFVDGIADADSGEAIAEAGEQAVAAAVGFARRRRFGPFAVRADDDPKSRERQVAAFARAGHSLALARRILAVPPGDADALAALDDAATTD
;
A
#
# COMPACT_ATOMS: atom_id res chain seq x y z
N MET A 1 44.42 47.13 -43.99
CA MET A 1 43.21 46.34 -43.78
C MET A 1 43.45 45.49 -42.56
N PRO A 2 42.95 45.85 -41.35
CA PRO A 2 43.10 44.98 -40.18
C PRO A 2 42.08 43.87 -40.25
N ASP A 3 42.53 42.69 -39.86
CA ASP A 3 41.91 41.39 -39.92
C ASP A 3 40.61 41.31 -39.08
N MET A 4 39.48 41.14 -39.77
CA MET A 4 38.17 41.01 -39.14
C MET A 4 38.03 39.73 -38.27
N ALA A 5 38.92 38.80 -38.38
CA ALA A 5 38.90 37.56 -37.58
C ALA A 5 39.33 37.76 -36.13
N ALA A 6 40.22 38.75 -35.85
CA ALA A 6 40.69 39.05 -34.51
C ALA A 6 39.64 39.76 -33.63
N LEU A 7 38.68 40.47 -34.24
CA LEU A 7 37.63 41.18 -33.50
C LEU A 7 36.49 40.27 -32.99
N VAL A 8 36.26 39.14 -33.63
CA VAL A 8 35.20 38.17 -33.25
C VAL A 8 35.62 37.34 -32.05
N VAL A 9 36.90 37.02 -31.94
CA VAL A 9 37.42 36.20 -30.83
C VAL A 9 37.46 36.98 -29.50
N LEU A 10 37.74 38.30 -29.56
CA LEU A 10 37.76 39.15 -28.37
C LEU A 10 36.39 39.46 -27.79
N ASN A 11 35.30 39.34 -28.57
CA ASN A 11 33.96 39.64 -28.10
C ASN A 11 33.28 38.39 -27.47
N GLN A 12 33.73 37.19 -27.76
CA GLN A 12 33.21 35.97 -27.12
C GLN A 12 33.83 35.75 -25.73
N ALA A 13 35.04 36.19 -25.46
CA ALA A 13 35.66 36.07 -24.16
C ALA A 13 35.06 36.97 -23.05
N ARG A 14 34.32 38.04 -23.44
CA ARG A 14 33.67 38.96 -22.49
C ARG A 14 32.27 38.57 -22.08
N LEU A 15 31.64 37.63 -22.79
CA LEU A 15 30.29 37.12 -22.45
C LEU A 15 30.28 35.97 -21.44
N TRP A 16 31.41 35.36 -21.17
CA TRP A 16 31.50 34.20 -20.24
C TRP A 16 31.76 34.60 -18.78
N HIS A 17 32.03 35.86 -18.50
CA HIS A 17 32.33 36.33 -17.14
C HIS A 17 31.13 36.92 -16.40
N LYS A 18 29.89 36.88 -16.96
CA LYS A 18 28.69 37.41 -16.33
C LYS A 18 27.63 36.38 -15.94
N HIS A 19 27.86 35.08 -16.22
CA HIS A 19 27.06 34.05 -15.60
C HIS A 19 27.87 33.49 -14.45
N GLY A 20 27.74 34.14 -13.29
CA GLY A 20 28.14 33.54 -12.03
C GLY A 20 27.59 32.15 -11.99
N MET A 21 28.48 31.15 -12.01
CA MET A 21 28.16 29.82 -11.54
C MET A 21 27.71 29.99 -10.10
N VAL A 22 26.40 30.18 -9.92
CA VAL A 22 25.76 29.86 -8.65
C VAL A 22 25.93 28.34 -8.55
N SER A 23 27.03 27.94 -7.95
CA SER A 23 27.21 26.60 -7.46
C SER A 23 25.92 26.29 -6.72
N ARG A 24 25.11 25.36 -7.27
CA ARG A 24 24.06 24.71 -6.53
C ARG A 24 24.75 24.01 -5.39
N ALA A 25 25.08 24.77 -4.33
CA ALA A 25 25.44 24.20 -3.05
C ALA A 25 24.32 23.19 -2.75
N SER A 26 24.74 21.95 -2.83
CA SER A 26 23.92 20.77 -2.53
C SER A 26 23.15 21.07 -1.24
N ARG A 27 21.82 21.02 -1.31
CA ARG A 27 20.91 21.13 -0.15
C ARG A 27 21.07 19.94 0.82
N SER A 28 22.20 19.25 0.80
CA SER A 28 22.51 18.07 1.61
C SER A 28 23.36 18.34 2.86
N ASP A 29 23.74 19.59 3.13
CA ASP A 29 24.49 19.91 4.35
C ASP A 29 23.58 20.53 5.44
N ARG A 30 22.38 19.96 5.64
CA ARG A 30 21.74 20.03 6.94
C ARG A 30 22.35 18.91 7.77
N SER A 31 23.23 19.28 8.70
CA SER A 31 23.72 18.39 9.76
C SER A 31 22.57 17.45 10.19
N ARG A 32 22.74 16.15 9.94
CA ARG A 32 21.74 15.16 10.34
C ARG A 32 21.59 15.22 11.85
N LYS A 33 20.36 15.16 12.33
CA LYS A 33 20.13 15.17 13.78
C LYS A 33 20.62 13.87 14.37
N PRO A 34 21.29 13.92 15.55
CA PRO A 34 21.73 12.71 16.24
C PRO A 34 20.51 11.84 16.62
N LEU A 35 20.66 10.53 16.47
CA LEU A 35 19.66 9.53 16.82
C LEU A 35 20.33 8.41 17.62
N SER A 36 19.88 8.25 18.87
CA SER A 36 20.28 7.17 19.77
C SER A 36 19.20 6.09 19.86
N ALA A 37 19.53 4.93 20.44
CA ALA A 37 18.59 3.85 20.72
C ALA A 37 17.44 4.31 21.63
N ALA A 38 17.73 5.14 22.64
CA ALA A 38 16.71 5.73 23.51
C ALA A 38 15.71 6.59 22.70
N LYS A 39 16.21 7.41 21.78
CA LYS A 39 15.36 8.23 20.92
C LYS A 39 14.58 7.40 19.90
N LEU A 40 15.14 6.26 19.47
CA LEU A 40 14.46 5.30 18.60
C LEU A 40 13.27 4.65 19.32
N ASP A 41 13.40 4.29 20.61
CA ASP A 41 12.31 3.82 21.47
C ASP A 41 11.17 4.86 21.56
N GLU A 42 11.50 6.12 21.81
CA GLU A 42 10.49 7.20 21.87
C GLU A 42 9.73 7.35 20.53
N LEU A 43 10.45 7.26 19.40
CA LEU A 43 9.83 7.32 18.08
C LEU A 43 8.92 6.12 17.83
N ALA A 44 9.31 4.92 18.27
CA ALA A 44 8.50 3.72 18.18
C ALA A 44 7.20 3.86 18.98
N LEU A 45 7.30 4.26 20.27
CA LEU A 45 6.14 4.48 21.12
C LEU A 45 5.17 5.52 20.55
N ALA A 46 5.70 6.65 20.08
CA ALA A 46 4.89 7.68 19.42
C ALA A 46 4.20 7.18 18.15
N TYR A 47 4.84 6.27 17.42
CA TYR A 47 4.28 5.70 16.20
C TYR A 47 3.16 4.70 16.51
N VAL A 48 3.38 3.73 17.41
CA VAL A 48 2.38 2.71 17.75
C VAL A 48 1.18 3.29 18.52
N ALA A 49 1.38 4.38 19.27
CA ALA A 49 0.28 5.09 19.95
C ALA A 49 -0.68 5.77 18.95
N ARG A 50 -0.22 6.08 17.74
CA ARG A 50 -1.04 6.80 16.73
C ARG A 50 -1.57 5.92 15.63
N PHE A 51 -0.91 4.80 15.33
CA PHE A 51 -1.19 4.01 14.15
C PHE A 51 -1.24 2.53 14.51
N ALA A 52 -2.36 1.87 14.22
CA ALA A 52 -2.37 0.42 14.11
C ALA A 52 -1.37 0.00 13.02
N THR A 53 -0.41 -0.83 13.37
CA THR A 53 0.71 -1.14 12.51
C THR A 53 1.21 -2.58 12.73
N SER A 54 1.91 -3.14 11.73
CA SER A 54 2.61 -4.40 11.87
C SER A 54 4.06 -4.21 12.34
N ARG A 55 4.65 -5.27 12.85
CA ARG A 55 6.07 -5.32 13.21
C ARG A 55 6.95 -4.86 12.04
N ALA A 56 6.73 -5.41 10.86
CA ALA A 56 7.51 -5.06 9.67
C ALA A 56 7.34 -3.58 9.25
N LYS A 57 6.16 -3.00 9.43
CA LYS A 57 5.93 -1.56 9.13
C LYS A 57 6.63 -0.67 10.14
N LEU A 58 6.61 -1.03 11.42
CA LEU A 58 7.37 -0.31 12.44
C LEU A 58 8.86 -0.38 12.14
N THR A 59 9.42 -1.56 11.90
CA THR A 59 10.86 -1.72 11.59
C THR A 59 11.26 -0.89 10.36
N ARG A 60 10.45 -0.89 9.29
CA ARG A 60 10.68 -0.04 8.11
C ARG A 60 10.64 1.46 8.44
N TYR A 61 9.73 1.88 9.31
CA TYR A 61 9.67 3.26 9.78
C TYR A 61 10.93 3.65 10.54
N LEU A 62 11.37 2.82 11.51
CA LEU A 62 12.58 3.06 12.31
C LEU A 62 13.83 3.07 11.43
N ALA A 63 13.99 2.10 10.53
CA ALA A 63 15.11 2.06 9.58
C ALA A 63 15.17 3.30 8.68
N ARG A 64 14.01 3.85 8.30
CA ARG A 64 13.97 5.13 7.58
C ARG A 64 14.47 6.27 8.48
N LYS A 65 14.06 6.32 9.75
CA LYS A 65 14.52 7.34 10.71
C LYS A 65 16.02 7.29 10.92
N VAL A 66 16.60 6.10 11.04
CA VAL A 66 18.05 5.91 11.09
C VAL A 66 18.74 6.49 9.84
N ARG A 67 18.23 6.20 8.64
CA ARG A 67 18.82 6.74 7.40
C ARG A 67 18.72 8.28 7.27
N GLU A 68 17.69 8.88 7.87
CA GLU A 68 17.47 10.33 7.89
C GLU A 68 18.29 11.06 8.95
N SER A 69 18.94 10.32 9.87
CA SER A 69 19.62 10.82 11.06
C SER A 69 21.11 10.41 11.08
N GLU A 70 21.84 10.90 12.06
CA GLU A 70 23.20 10.45 12.40
C GLU A 70 23.09 9.50 13.61
N TRP A 71 23.45 8.23 13.39
CA TRP A 71 23.43 7.24 14.45
C TRP A 71 24.63 7.46 15.38
N VAL A 72 24.37 7.60 16.69
CA VAL A 72 25.39 8.01 17.66
C VAL A 72 25.79 6.92 18.66
N ASP A 73 25.07 5.78 18.68
CA ASP A 73 25.41 4.68 19.60
C ASP A 73 26.45 3.73 18.99
N GLU A 74 27.17 3.02 19.84
CA GLU A 74 28.16 2.00 19.42
C GLU A 74 27.51 0.75 18.83
N SER A 75 26.23 0.49 19.18
CA SER A 75 25.48 -0.66 18.67
C SER A 75 25.12 -0.47 17.19
N ASP A 76 25.01 -1.59 16.47
CA ASP A 76 24.50 -1.55 15.09
C ASP A 76 23.05 -1.04 15.05
N ALA A 77 22.79 -0.03 14.23
CA ALA A 77 21.49 0.62 14.11
C ALA A 77 20.35 -0.33 13.67
N ARG A 78 20.66 -1.34 12.84
CA ARG A 78 19.68 -2.35 12.42
C ARG A 78 19.29 -3.22 13.59
N THR A 79 20.26 -3.71 14.35
CA THR A 79 20.05 -4.49 15.57
C THR A 79 19.22 -3.71 16.59
N ALA A 80 19.49 -2.41 16.74
CA ALA A 80 18.69 -1.54 17.59
C ALA A 80 17.22 -1.43 17.11
N CYS A 81 16.98 -1.29 15.81
CA CYS A 81 15.60 -1.29 15.27
C CYS A 81 14.84 -2.59 15.58
N GLU A 82 15.49 -3.75 15.42
CA GLU A 82 14.88 -5.05 15.73
C GLU A 82 14.59 -5.19 17.23
N ALA A 83 15.55 -4.82 18.10
CA ALA A 83 15.37 -4.86 19.55
C ALA A 83 14.22 -3.97 20.03
N VAL A 84 14.02 -2.80 19.40
CA VAL A 84 12.88 -1.91 19.68
C VAL A 84 11.58 -2.55 19.21
N ALA A 85 11.54 -3.16 18.02
CA ALA A 85 10.36 -3.85 17.52
C ALA A 85 9.96 -5.04 18.43
N ASP A 86 10.93 -5.86 18.84
CA ASP A 86 10.74 -6.96 19.81
C ASP A 86 10.17 -6.45 21.15
N ARG A 87 10.64 -5.30 21.60
CA ARG A 87 10.15 -4.67 22.82
C ARG A 87 8.70 -4.23 22.68
N MET A 88 8.32 -3.59 21.55
CA MET A 88 6.94 -3.18 21.30
C MET A 88 5.99 -4.39 21.24
N GLU A 89 6.45 -5.51 20.70
CA GLU A 89 5.71 -6.76 20.64
C GLU A 89 5.52 -7.38 22.05
N ARG A 90 6.62 -7.48 22.84
CA ARG A 90 6.53 -7.94 24.24
C ARG A 90 5.60 -7.09 25.10
N LEU A 91 5.55 -5.80 24.86
CA LEU A 91 4.65 -4.86 25.54
C LEU A 91 3.23 -4.84 24.97
N ARG A 92 2.92 -5.70 23.99
CA ARG A 92 1.61 -5.80 23.33
C ARG A 92 1.16 -4.55 22.59
N PHE A 93 2.08 -3.69 22.19
CA PHE A 93 1.80 -2.59 21.27
C PHE A 93 1.75 -3.04 19.80
N LEU A 94 2.33 -4.21 19.50
CA LEU A 94 2.27 -4.88 18.21
C LEU A 94 1.63 -6.25 18.39
N ASP A 95 0.70 -6.56 17.50
CA ASP A 95 0.08 -7.88 17.35
C ASP A 95 -0.26 -8.05 15.86
N ASP A 96 0.60 -8.77 15.14
CA ASP A 96 0.49 -8.93 13.69
C ASP A 96 -0.74 -9.75 13.31
N ARG A 97 -1.19 -10.70 14.16
CA ARG A 97 -2.43 -11.44 13.95
C ARG A 97 -3.66 -10.55 14.07
N GLN A 98 -3.73 -9.75 15.13
CA GLN A 98 -4.82 -8.79 15.32
C GLN A 98 -4.81 -7.73 14.21
N TYR A 99 -3.63 -7.25 13.81
CA TYR A 99 -3.49 -6.33 12.69
C TYR A 99 -3.99 -6.94 11.38
N ALA A 100 -3.65 -8.21 11.09
CA ALA A 100 -4.11 -8.93 9.91
C ALA A 100 -5.65 -9.03 9.87
N ALA A 101 -6.28 -9.46 10.98
CA ALA A 101 -7.74 -9.56 11.08
C ALA A 101 -8.43 -8.21 10.85
N MET A 102 -7.97 -7.16 11.55
CA MET A 102 -8.49 -5.80 11.38
C MET A 102 -8.34 -5.32 9.92
N ARG A 103 -7.18 -5.55 9.33
CA ARG A 103 -6.84 -5.08 7.97
C ARG A 103 -7.64 -5.80 6.91
N ALA A 104 -7.70 -7.14 6.99
CA ALA A 104 -8.47 -7.98 6.09
C ALA A 104 -9.96 -7.63 6.16
N GLY A 105 -10.55 -7.59 7.35
CA GLY A 105 -11.95 -7.24 7.54
C GLY A 105 -12.31 -5.84 7.01
N ALA A 106 -11.43 -4.84 7.23
CA ALA A 106 -11.64 -3.51 6.66
C ALA A 106 -11.62 -3.51 5.13
N MET A 107 -10.77 -4.32 4.51
CA MET A 107 -10.67 -4.44 3.05
C MET A 107 -11.90 -5.18 2.48
N THR A 108 -12.32 -6.28 3.11
CA THR A 108 -13.48 -7.08 2.71
C THR A 108 -14.76 -6.25 2.79
N ARG A 109 -14.98 -5.53 3.89
CA ARG A 109 -16.14 -4.59 4.00
C ARG A 109 -16.12 -3.50 2.93
N ARG A 110 -14.96 -3.10 2.45
CA ARG A 110 -14.82 -2.20 1.29
C ARG A 110 -15.03 -2.92 -0.05
N GLY A 111 -15.33 -4.24 -0.05
CA GLY A 111 -15.56 -5.06 -1.22
C GLY A 111 -14.29 -5.34 -2.02
N LEU A 112 -13.17 -5.46 -1.36
CA LEU A 112 -11.96 -5.97 -1.98
C LEU A 112 -11.93 -7.49 -1.83
N GLY A 113 -11.53 -8.17 -2.90
CA GLY A 113 -11.49 -9.64 -2.95
C GLY A 113 -10.24 -10.22 -2.29
N LEU A 114 -10.30 -11.51 -2.01
CA LEU A 114 -9.29 -12.28 -1.28
C LEU A 114 -7.85 -12.10 -1.84
N ARG A 115 -7.68 -12.07 -3.16
CA ARG A 115 -6.35 -11.86 -3.77
C ARG A 115 -5.75 -10.52 -3.37
N ARG A 116 -6.58 -9.49 -3.28
CA ARG A 116 -6.13 -8.14 -2.89
C ARG A 116 -5.81 -8.09 -1.41
N VAL A 117 -6.59 -8.79 -0.56
CA VAL A 117 -6.32 -8.93 0.87
C VAL A 117 -4.96 -9.61 1.09
N LYS A 118 -4.75 -10.80 0.48
CA LYS A 118 -3.46 -11.53 0.57
C LYS A 118 -2.28 -10.66 0.15
N ALA A 119 -2.38 -10.00 -1.01
CA ALA A 119 -1.32 -9.14 -1.51
C ALA A 119 -1.03 -7.97 -0.55
N GLN A 120 -2.05 -7.41 0.10
CA GLN A 120 -1.86 -6.32 1.04
C GLN A 120 -1.20 -6.77 2.35
N LEU A 121 -1.61 -7.92 2.91
CA LEU A 121 -0.99 -8.47 4.12
C LEU A 121 0.49 -8.80 3.88
N PHE A 122 0.81 -9.37 2.72
CA PHE A 122 2.20 -9.59 2.30
C PHE A 122 3.00 -8.28 2.21
N VAL A 123 2.46 -7.22 1.59
CA VAL A 123 3.10 -5.89 1.52
C VAL A 123 3.27 -5.28 2.92
N ASP A 124 2.29 -5.49 3.81
CA ASP A 124 2.36 -5.05 5.20
C ASP A 124 3.37 -5.88 6.03
N GLY A 125 3.90 -6.99 5.47
CA GLY A 125 4.95 -7.82 6.05
C GLY A 125 4.43 -8.76 7.13
N ILE A 126 3.17 -9.17 7.03
CA ILE A 126 2.56 -10.17 7.93
C ILE A 126 3.02 -11.56 7.50
N ALA A 127 3.51 -12.34 8.46
CA ALA A 127 3.87 -13.74 8.23
C ALA A 127 2.64 -14.61 7.95
N ASP A 128 2.83 -15.72 7.22
CA ASP A 128 1.74 -16.64 6.90
C ASP A 128 1.09 -17.22 8.16
N ALA A 129 1.88 -17.47 9.20
CA ALA A 129 1.40 -17.96 10.49
C ALA A 129 0.42 -16.99 11.19
N ASP A 130 0.57 -15.67 10.96
CA ASP A 130 -0.26 -14.64 11.58
C ASP A 130 -1.41 -14.18 10.67
N SER A 131 -1.31 -14.46 9.37
CA SER A 131 -2.34 -14.05 8.39
C SER A 131 -3.38 -15.13 8.07
N GLY A 132 -3.12 -16.39 8.43
CA GLY A 132 -3.92 -17.56 8.02
C GLY A 132 -5.40 -17.41 8.34
N GLU A 133 -5.74 -17.11 9.60
CA GLU A 133 -7.12 -16.93 10.06
C GLU A 133 -7.84 -15.77 9.35
N ALA A 134 -7.17 -14.63 9.25
CA ALA A 134 -7.72 -13.47 8.56
C ALA A 134 -7.96 -13.71 7.05
N ILE A 135 -7.12 -14.53 6.43
CA ILE A 135 -7.26 -14.95 5.03
C ILE A 135 -8.42 -15.94 4.87
N ALA A 136 -8.59 -16.88 5.80
CA ALA A 136 -9.71 -17.81 5.80
C ALA A 136 -11.04 -17.08 5.93
N GLU A 137 -11.18 -16.19 6.91
CA GLU A 137 -12.37 -15.35 7.11
C GLU A 137 -12.67 -14.47 5.86
N ALA A 138 -11.64 -13.86 5.26
CA ALA A 138 -11.83 -13.10 4.04
C ALA A 138 -12.26 -13.98 2.84
N GLY A 139 -11.89 -15.26 2.86
CA GLY A 139 -12.34 -16.28 1.92
C GLY A 139 -13.82 -16.61 2.07
N GLU A 140 -14.29 -16.84 3.28
CA GLU A 140 -15.70 -17.07 3.61
C GLU A 140 -16.57 -15.88 3.21
N GLN A 141 -16.08 -14.67 3.36
CA GLN A 141 -16.78 -13.43 3.00
C GLN A 141 -16.61 -13.04 1.51
N ALA A 142 -16.02 -13.89 0.67
CA ALA A 142 -15.66 -13.53 -0.71
C ALA A 142 -16.87 -13.13 -1.57
N VAL A 143 -17.99 -13.85 -1.42
CA VAL A 143 -19.24 -13.55 -2.18
C VAL A 143 -19.82 -12.22 -1.71
N ALA A 144 -19.99 -12.03 -0.42
CA ALA A 144 -20.52 -10.79 0.16
C ALA A 144 -19.66 -9.56 -0.25
N ALA A 145 -18.33 -9.71 -0.24
CA ALA A 145 -17.41 -8.66 -0.68
C ALA A 145 -17.59 -8.34 -2.18
N ALA A 146 -17.74 -9.36 -3.03
CA ALA A 146 -17.93 -9.19 -4.46
C ALA A 146 -19.28 -8.57 -4.80
N VAL A 147 -20.36 -8.99 -4.11
CA VAL A 147 -21.69 -8.37 -4.21
C VAL A 147 -21.64 -6.90 -3.77
N GLY A 148 -20.97 -6.60 -2.65
CA GLY A 148 -20.75 -5.23 -2.21
C GLY A 148 -19.95 -4.38 -3.21
N PHE A 149 -18.98 -4.98 -3.89
CA PHE A 149 -18.24 -4.33 -4.98
C PHE A 149 -19.17 -4.04 -6.18
N ALA A 150 -19.94 -5.04 -6.64
CA ALA A 150 -20.90 -4.90 -7.73
C ALA A 150 -21.92 -3.79 -7.46
N ARG A 151 -22.48 -3.76 -6.24
CA ARG A 151 -23.46 -2.75 -5.81
C ARG A 151 -22.90 -1.33 -5.92
N ARG A 152 -21.69 -1.10 -5.40
CA ARG A 152 -21.05 0.23 -5.46
C ARG A 152 -20.73 0.66 -6.89
N ARG A 153 -20.48 -0.28 -7.80
CA ARG A 153 -20.16 -0.02 -9.20
C ARG A 153 -21.39 -0.04 -10.11
N ARG A 154 -22.55 -0.44 -9.58
CA ARG A 154 -23.78 -0.65 -10.34
C ARG A 154 -23.58 -1.65 -11.49
N PHE A 155 -22.94 -2.77 -11.19
CA PHE A 155 -22.66 -3.86 -12.12
C PHE A 155 -23.67 -5.00 -11.95
N GLY A 156 -23.94 -5.75 -13.05
CA GLY A 156 -24.81 -6.93 -13.04
C GLY A 156 -26.17 -6.66 -12.41
N PRO A 157 -26.55 -7.35 -11.32
CA PRO A 157 -27.88 -7.21 -10.68
C PRO A 157 -28.17 -5.80 -10.15
N PHE A 158 -27.15 -4.96 -10.01
CA PHE A 158 -27.28 -3.57 -9.54
C PHE A 158 -27.24 -2.54 -10.67
N ALA A 159 -27.16 -2.97 -11.93
CA ALA A 159 -27.26 -2.08 -13.08
C ALA A 159 -28.70 -1.54 -13.24
N VAL A 160 -28.86 -0.36 -13.83
CA VAL A 160 -30.18 0.23 -14.12
C VAL A 160 -30.91 -0.56 -15.20
N ARG A 161 -30.16 -1.17 -16.12
CA ARG A 161 -30.65 -2.00 -17.23
C ARG A 161 -29.60 -3.03 -17.58
N ALA A 162 -30.00 -4.10 -18.23
CA ALA A 162 -29.11 -5.13 -18.73
C ALA A 162 -28.05 -4.51 -19.66
N ASP A 163 -26.83 -5.03 -19.56
CA ASP A 163 -25.69 -4.60 -20.37
C ASP A 163 -25.31 -5.79 -21.29
N ASP A 164 -25.73 -5.70 -22.54
CA ASP A 164 -25.53 -6.74 -23.54
C ASP A 164 -24.24 -6.51 -24.37
N ASP A 165 -23.52 -5.40 -24.16
CA ASP A 165 -22.24 -5.15 -24.83
C ASP A 165 -21.13 -6.05 -24.28
N PRO A 166 -20.58 -6.97 -25.11
CA PRO A 166 -19.49 -7.86 -24.70
C PRO A 166 -18.27 -7.10 -24.17
N LYS A 167 -17.92 -5.96 -24.77
CA LYS A 167 -16.77 -5.15 -24.34
C LYS A 167 -17.02 -4.50 -22.98
N SER A 168 -18.24 -4.11 -22.70
CA SER A 168 -18.62 -3.61 -21.39
C SER A 168 -18.52 -4.69 -20.33
N ARG A 169 -19.03 -5.89 -20.62
CA ARG A 169 -18.94 -7.06 -19.72
C ARG A 169 -17.48 -7.44 -19.44
N GLU A 170 -16.62 -7.45 -20.44
CA GLU A 170 -15.18 -7.68 -20.23
C GLU A 170 -14.53 -6.64 -19.32
N ARG A 171 -14.86 -5.36 -19.50
CA ARG A 171 -14.39 -4.26 -18.63
C ARG A 171 -14.85 -4.45 -17.19
N GLN A 172 -16.07 -4.91 -16.97
CA GLN A 172 -16.62 -5.20 -15.65
C GLN A 172 -15.86 -6.37 -14.99
N VAL A 173 -15.66 -7.49 -15.71
CA VAL A 173 -14.86 -8.64 -15.24
C VAL A 173 -13.45 -8.20 -14.88
N ALA A 174 -12.80 -7.39 -15.72
CA ALA A 174 -11.47 -6.86 -15.42
C ALA A 174 -11.45 -5.94 -14.19
N ALA A 175 -12.53 -5.22 -13.91
CA ALA A 175 -12.68 -4.42 -12.70
C ALA A 175 -12.74 -5.30 -11.43
N PHE A 176 -13.49 -6.40 -11.46
CA PHE A 176 -13.51 -7.40 -10.38
C PHE A 176 -12.13 -8.01 -10.16
N ALA A 177 -11.43 -8.40 -11.23
CA ALA A 177 -10.08 -8.96 -11.14
C ALA A 177 -9.08 -7.98 -10.49
N ARG A 178 -9.13 -6.69 -10.86
CA ARG A 178 -8.32 -5.64 -10.21
C ARG A 178 -8.67 -5.41 -8.75
N ALA A 179 -9.94 -5.60 -8.37
CA ALA A 179 -10.37 -5.56 -6.98
C ALA A 179 -9.96 -6.81 -6.18
N GLY A 180 -9.47 -7.85 -6.85
CA GLY A 180 -8.95 -9.08 -6.23
C GLY A 180 -9.95 -10.22 -6.15
N HIS A 181 -11.10 -10.14 -6.83
CA HIS A 181 -12.07 -11.24 -6.93
C HIS A 181 -11.65 -12.28 -7.97
N SER A 182 -12.17 -13.51 -7.84
CA SER A 182 -11.97 -14.54 -8.85
C SER A 182 -12.79 -14.24 -10.11
N LEU A 183 -12.29 -14.66 -11.27
CA LEU A 183 -13.02 -14.49 -12.54
C LEU A 183 -14.32 -15.30 -12.58
N ALA A 184 -14.32 -16.48 -11.95
CA ALA A 184 -15.52 -17.31 -11.83
C ALA A 184 -16.62 -16.59 -11.07
N LEU A 185 -16.31 -16.06 -9.89
CA LEU A 185 -17.27 -15.29 -9.07
C LEU A 185 -17.74 -14.02 -9.78
N ALA A 186 -16.83 -13.30 -10.44
CA ALA A 186 -17.20 -12.12 -11.21
C ALA A 186 -18.22 -12.44 -12.30
N ARG A 187 -17.99 -13.53 -13.07
CA ARG A 187 -18.91 -13.96 -14.13
C ARG A 187 -20.26 -14.41 -13.57
N ARG A 188 -20.27 -15.15 -12.44
CA ARG A 188 -21.52 -15.56 -11.77
C ARG A 188 -22.36 -14.34 -11.37
N ILE A 189 -21.77 -13.34 -10.72
CA ILE A 189 -22.48 -12.12 -10.31
C ILE A 189 -22.98 -11.33 -11.52
N LEU A 190 -22.15 -11.18 -12.57
CA LEU A 190 -22.52 -10.43 -13.77
C LEU A 190 -23.55 -11.14 -14.65
N ALA A 191 -23.77 -12.44 -14.45
CA ALA A 191 -24.82 -13.19 -15.13
C ALA A 191 -26.22 -13.00 -14.51
N VAL A 192 -26.27 -12.49 -13.26
CA VAL A 192 -27.56 -12.19 -12.59
C VAL A 192 -28.19 -10.96 -13.23
N PRO A 193 -29.43 -11.06 -13.70
CA PRO A 193 -30.16 -9.93 -14.30
C PRO A 193 -30.34 -8.77 -13.31
N PRO A 194 -30.48 -7.52 -13.82
CA PRO A 194 -30.82 -6.39 -12.99
C PRO A 194 -32.11 -6.58 -12.21
N GLY A 195 -32.08 -6.38 -10.88
CA GLY A 195 -33.22 -6.48 -9.98
C GLY A 195 -33.59 -7.89 -9.52
N ASP A 196 -32.89 -8.93 -9.98
CA ASP A 196 -33.16 -10.32 -9.57
C ASP A 196 -32.53 -10.60 -8.19
N ALA A 197 -33.31 -10.33 -7.14
CA ALA A 197 -32.87 -10.52 -5.75
C ALA A 197 -32.70 -12.00 -5.37
N ASP A 198 -33.55 -12.87 -5.93
CA ASP A 198 -33.57 -14.30 -5.59
C ASP A 198 -32.34 -15.00 -6.18
N ALA A 199 -32.03 -14.74 -7.44
CA ALA A 199 -30.80 -15.25 -8.06
C ALA A 199 -29.53 -14.71 -7.36
N LEU A 200 -29.57 -13.50 -6.80
CA LEU A 200 -28.49 -12.94 -6.04
C LEU A 200 -28.29 -13.64 -4.67
N ALA A 201 -29.40 -13.95 -3.97
CA ALA A 201 -29.37 -14.67 -2.70
C ALA A 201 -28.82 -16.10 -2.88
N ALA A 202 -29.21 -16.79 -3.95
CA ALA A 202 -28.71 -18.13 -4.28
C ALA A 202 -27.20 -18.21 -4.49
N LEU A 203 -26.52 -17.07 -4.76
CA LEU A 203 -25.05 -17.03 -4.85
C LEU A 203 -24.36 -17.17 -3.49
N ASP A 204 -24.99 -16.70 -2.41
CA ASP A 204 -24.47 -16.82 -1.04
C ASP A 204 -24.63 -18.26 -0.53
N ASP A 205 -25.77 -18.90 -0.79
CA ASP A 205 -26.05 -20.27 -0.36
C ASP A 205 -25.09 -21.30 -1.01
N ALA A 206 -24.81 -21.11 -2.30
CA ALA A 206 -23.88 -21.97 -3.05
C ALA A 206 -22.41 -21.83 -2.62
N ALA A 207 -22.03 -20.72 -1.99
CA ALA A 207 -20.66 -20.51 -1.49
C ALA A 207 -20.43 -21.16 -0.12
N THR A 208 -21.48 -21.50 0.60
CA THR A 208 -21.43 -22.12 1.92
C THR A 208 -21.35 -23.66 1.84
N THR A 209 -21.57 -24.23 0.65
CA THR A 209 -21.68 -25.69 0.43
C THR A 209 -20.41 -26.33 -0.16
N ASP A 210 -19.41 -25.53 -0.57
CA ASP A 210 -18.13 -25.97 -1.16
C ASP A 210 -16.97 -25.79 -0.16
#